data_bc65f31e471043e5168bd09fb49bace0
#
_entry.id   bc65f31e471043e5168bd09fb49bace0
#
_cell.length_a   1.000
_cell.length_b   1.000
_cell.length_c   1.000
_cell.angle_alpha   90.00
_cell.angle_beta   90.00
_cell.angle_gamma   90.00
#
_symmetry.space_group_name_H-M   'P 1'
#
loop_
_entity.id
_entity.type
_entity.pdbx_description
1 polymer ?
#
loop_
_entity_poly.entity_id
_entity_poly.type
_entity_poly.pdbx_seq_one_letter_code
_entity_poly.pdbx_strand_id
1 'polypeptide(L)'
;MCGGRPMKAIQKTRHCAKAGFSLVEVVMTLAIGMVLASVALPMLVTAVQGYRLTSIAQQAAHLIALTRYSAIRRNAVISLQTTTQGASKVLYVDLNGNTRLDASEPLLLLPPDMQIANGQSLTPDPSSMGIGNTQNFAGRIAFDYRGAVNFAGGGVTSSYFLAIGYISQTQLGTRAVTVSPLGQTRLWNAPVGGRWAGM
;
A
#
# COMPACT_ATOMS: atom_id res chain seq x y z
N MET A 1 -25.80 36.84 82.39
CA MET A 1 -26.48 36.05 81.40
C MET A 1 -26.39 36.79 80.08
N CYS A 2 -25.37 36.49 79.28
CA CYS A 2 -25.18 37.12 77.93
C CYS A 2 -25.66 36.15 76.88
N GLY A 3 -26.76 36.55 76.22
CA GLY A 3 -27.32 35.81 75.07
C GLY A 3 -26.55 36.10 73.78
N GLY A 4 -25.76 35.13 73.30
CA GLY A 4 -25.10 35.21 72.02
C GLY A 4 -26.07 34.92 70.88
N ARG A 5 -26.20 35.86 69.93
CA ARG A 5 -26.96 35.68 68.68
C ARG A 5 -26.11 34.92 67.67
N PRO A 6 -26.62 33.89 66.98
CA PRO A 6 -25.86 33.23 65.94
C PRO A 6 -25.82 34.12 64.70
N MET A 7 -24.62 34.37 64.17
CA MET A 7 -24.39 34.98 62.87
C MET A 7 -24.85 33.99 61.77
N LYS A 8 -25.87 34.40 60.99
CA LYS A 8 -26.28 33.71 59.75
C LYS A 8 -25.20 33.94 58.67
N ALA A 9 -24.46 32.90 58.34
CA ALA A 9 -23.55 32.91 57.16
C ALA A 9 -24.37 33.04 55.89
N ILE A 10 -24.17 34.12 55.17
CA ILE A 10 -24.74 34.33 53.81
C ILE A 10 -23.98 33.45 52.86
N GLN A 11 -24.57 32.31 52.49
CA GLN A 11 -24.09 31.50 51.36
C GLN A 11 -24.33 32.26 50.04
N LYS A 12 -23.27 32.83 49.47
CA LYS A 12 -23.26 33.46 48.17
C LYS A 12 -23.31 32.36 47.10
N THR A 13 -24.46 31.97 46.68
CA THR A 13 -24.64 31.06 45.52
C THR A 13 -24.05 31.70 44.27
N ARG A 14 -22.89 31.19 43.86
CA ARG A 14 -22.31 31.52 42.53
C ARG A 14 -23.21 30.91 41.48
N HIS A 15 -24.08 31.72 40.88
CA HIS A 15 -24.73 31.36 39.62
C HIS A 15 -23.63 31.24 38.55
N CYS A 16 -23.28 30.01 38.15
CA CYS A 16 -22.55 29.79 36.92
C CYS A 16 -23.47 30.24 35.78
N ALA A 17 -23.26 31.45 35.29
CA ALA A 17 -23.91 31.91 34.07
C ALA A 17 -23.58 30.90 32.97
N LYS A 18 -24.57 30.19 32.47
CA LYS A 18 -24.49 29.40 31.26
C LYS A 18 -24.31 30.38 30.12
N ALA A 19 -23.07 30.66 29.73
CA ALA A 19 -22.75 31.45 28.58
C ALA A 19 -23.20 30.66 27.33
N GLY A 20 -24.29 31.09 26.73
CA GLY A 20 -24.73 30.60 25.41
C GLY A 20 -23.79 31.17 24.32
N PHE A 21 -23.47 30.36 23.31
CA PHE A 21 -22.71 30.84 22.15
C PHE A 21 -23.51 31.89 21.36
N SER A 22 -22.85 32.95 20.96
CA SER A 22 -23.44 33.94 20.07
C SER A 22 -23.57 33.32 18.65
N LEU A 23 -24.66 33.67 17.95
CA LEU A 23 -24.87 33.22 16.56
C LEU A 23 -23.68 33.65 15.65
N VAL A 24 -23.11 34.81 15.90
CA VAL A 24 -21.92 35.33 15.16
C VAL A 24 -20.69 34.44 15.43
N GLU A 25 -20.49 33.97 16.66
CA GLU A 25 -19.38 33.11 17.03
C GLU A 25 -19.48 31.75 16.33
N VAL A 26 -20.68 31.17 16.25
CA VAL A 26 -20.92 29.91 15.52
C VAL A 26 -20.68 30.09 14.02
N VAL A 27 -21.12 31.19 13.42
CA VAL A 27 -20.89 31.44 11.99
C VAL A 27 -19.39 31.65 11.70
N MET A 28 -18.70 32.40 12.56
CA MET A 28 -17.23 32.58 12.41
C MET A 28 -16.47 31.25 12.55
N THR A 29 -16.80 30.43 13.53
CA THR A 29 -16.13 29.13 13.71
C THR A 29 -16.38 28.19 12.54
N LEU A 30 -17.61 28.17 12.00
CA LEU A 30 -17.93 27.41 10.79
C LEU A 30 -17.15 27.91 9.56
N ALA A 31 -17.05 29.24 9.38
CA ALA A 31 -16.32 29.80 8.26
C ALA A 31 -14.82 29.43 8.32
N ILE A 32 -14.19 29.54 9.49
CA ILE A 32 -12.79 29.13 9.70
C ILE A 32 -12.65 27.62 9.46
N GLY A 33 -13.58 26.81 9.97
CA GLY A 33 -13.60 25.35 9.77
C GLY A 33 -13.68 24.97 8.29
N MET A 34 -14.48 25.66 7.50
CA MET A 34 -14.59 25.41 6.05
C MET A 34 -13.28 25.74 5.31
N VAL A 35 -12.62 26.83 5.66
CA VAL A 35 -11.31 27.21 5.07
C VAL A 35 -10.26 26.16 5.40
N LEU A 36 -10.17 25.72 6.65
CA LEU A 36 -9.23 24.67 7.05
C LEU A 36 -9.52 23.33 6.37
N ALA A 37 -10.79 22.95 6.29
CA ALA A 37 -11.20 21.71 5.64
C ALA A 37 -10.87 21.69 4.14
N SER A 38 -10.98 22.84 3.45
CA SER A 38 -10.68 22.92 2.02
C SER A 38 -9.23 22.58 1.67
N VAL A 39 -8.30 22.81 2.59
CA VAL A 39 -6.88 22.48 2.44
C VAL A 39 -6.58 21.07 2.97
N ALA A 40 -7.18 20.68 4.09
CA ALA A 40 -6.90 19.40 4.75
C ALA A 40 -7.44 18.19 3.99
N LEU A 41 -8.64 18.29 3.39
CA LEU A 41 -9.28 17.17 2.73
C LEU A 41 -8.48 16.60 1.53
N PRO A 42 -7.98 17.39 0.57
CA PRO A 42 -7.20 16.84 -0.54
C PRO A 42 -5.89 16.19 -0.06
N MET A 43 -5.27 16.73 0.97
CA MET A 43 -4.05 16.17 1.55
C MET A 43 -4.30 14.81 2.20
N LEU A 44 -5.43 14.65 2.88
CA LEU A 44 -5.86 13.39 3.47
C LEU A 44 -6.13 12.32 2.40
N VAL A 45 -6.81 12.66 1.32
CA VAL A 45 -7.10 11.74 0.22
C VAL A 45 -5.81 11.21 -0.41
N THR A 46 -4.85 12.08 -0.71
CA THR A 46 -3.56 11.66 -1.28
C THR A 46 -2.76 10.78 -0.32
N ALA A 47 -2.79 11.07 0.98
CA ALA A 47 -2.14 10.24 1.99
C ALA A 47 -2.76 8.83 2.03
N VAL A 48 -4.08 8.71 2.09
CA VAL A 48 -4.79 7.42 2.11
C VAL A 48 -4.49 6.61 0.85
N GLN A 49 -4.45 7.24 -0.32
CA GLN A 49 -4.11 6.56 -1.57
C GLN A 49 -2.65 6.08 -1.59
N GLY A 50 -1.73 6.85 -1.05
CA GLY A 50 -0.33 6.45 -0.87
C GLY A 50 -0.20 5.22 0.06
N TYR A 51 -0.94 5.19 1.16
CA TYR A 51 -1.00 4.02 2.06
C TYR A 51 -1.59 2.79 1.37
N ARG A 52 -2.66 2.94 0.60
CA ARG A 52 -3.26 1.84 -0.18
C ARG A 52 -2.26 1.25 -1.16
N LEU A 53 -1.56 2.10 -1.91
CA LEU A 53 -0.54 1.65 -2.88
C LEU A 53 0.59 0.87 -2.19
N THR A 54 1.07 1.36 -1.06
CA THR A 54 2.10 0.68 -0.26
C THR A 54 1.59 -0.66 0.28
N SER A 55 0.36 -0.71 0.79
CA SER A 55 -0.27 -1.94 1.28
C SER A 55 -0.39 -3.02 0.20
N ILE A 56 -0.82 -2.65 -1.01
CA ILE A 56 -0.91 -3.60 -2.14
C ILE A 56 0.49 -4.11 -2.53
N ALA A 57 1.50 -3.24 -2.55
CA ALA A 57 2.86 -3.67 -2.85
C ALA A 57 3.43 -4.64 -1.79
N GLN A 58 3.12 -4.41 -0.51
CA GLN A 58 3.48 -5.31 0.59
C GLN A 58 2.77 -6.67 0.46
N GLN A 59 1.48 -6.66 0.13
CA GLN A 59 0.73 -7.89 -0.11
C GLN A 59 1.28 -8.67 -1.30
N ALA A 60 1.67 -7.98 -2.38
CA ALA A 60 2.34 -8.62 -3.52
C ALA A 60 3.69 -9.23 -3.13
N ALA A 61 4.50 -8.53 -2.34
CA ALA A 61 5.76 -9.07 -1.82
C ALA A 61 5.52 -10.30 -0.93
N HIS A 62 4.50 -10.26 -0.08
CA HIS A 62 4.10 -11.41 0.75
C HIS A 62 3.66 -12.60 -0.11
N LEU A 63 2.87 -12.37 -1.15
CA LEU A 63 2.42 -13.42 -2.07
C LEU A 63 3.60 -14.07 -2.81
N ILE A 64 4.58 -13.28 -3.23
CA ILE A 64 5.84 -13.77 -3.81
C ILE A 64 6.60 -14.65 -2.81
N ALA A 65 6.75 -14.19 -1.57
CA ALA A 65 7.39 -14.97 -0.52
C ALA A 65 6.64 -16.30 -0.24
N LEU A 66 5.30 -16.24 -0.21
CA LEU A 66 4.46 -17.43 -0.05
C LEU A 66 4.65 -18.43 -1.20
N THR A 67 4.75 -17.95 -2.43
CA THR A 67 5.04 -18.78 -3.61
C THR A 67 6.36 -19.52 -3.44
N ARG A 68 7.42 -18.79 -3.05
CA ARG A 68 8.74 -19.35 -2.76
C ARG A 68 8.70 -20.42 -1.66
N TYR A 69 8.06 -20.14 -0.52
CA TYR A 69 7.94 -21.11 0.58
C TYR A 69 7.12 -22.32 0.18
N SER A 70 6.09 -22.16 -0.65
CA SER A 70 5.30 -23.25 -1.17
C SER A 70 6.12 -24.17 -2.08
N ALA A 71 7.00 -23.60 -2.92
CA ALA A 71 7.90 -24.36 -3.79
C ALA A 71 8.86 -25.21 -2.96
N ILE A 72 9.50 -24.63 -1.94
CA ILE A 72 10.41 -25.35 -1.03
C ILE A 72 9.67 -26.46 -0.27
N ARG A 73 8.51 -26.14 0.31
CA ARG A 73 7.74 -27.07 1.14
C ARG A 73 7.19 -28.25 0.34
N ARG A 74 6.76 -28.02 -0.90
CA ARG A 74 6.20 -29.05 -1.77
C ARG A 74 7.27 -29.78 -2.60
N ASN A 75 8.52 -29.34 -2.52
CA ASN A 75 9.63 -29.84 -3.36
C ASN A 75 9.26 -29.85 -4.85
N ALA A 76 8.61 -28.78 -5.31
CA ALA A 76 8.07 -28.66 -6.66
C ALA A 76 8.26 -27.24 -7.19
N VAL A 77 8.17 -27.11 -8.50
CA VAL A 77 8.17 -25.77 -9.13
C VAL A 77 6.78 -25.15 -8.94
N ILE A 78 6.72 -24.03 -8.25
CA ILE A 78 5.49 -23.25 -8.01
C ILE A 78 5.65 -21.87 -8.66
N SER A 79 4.58 -21.38 -9.28
CA SER A 79 4.63 -20.09 -9.96
C SER A 79 3.61 -19.11 -9.41
N LEU A 80 4.02 -17.84 -9.35
CA LEU A 80 3.14 -16.70 -9.24
C LEU A 80 2.72 -16.29 -10.64
N GLN A 81 1.43 -16.14 -10.86
CA GLN A 81 0.87 -15.78 -12.17
C GLN A 81 -0.09 -14.61 -12.06
N THR A 82 -0.38 -13.99 -13.21
CA THR A 82 -1.42 -12.96 -13.32
C THR A 82 -2.52 -13.40 -14.26
N THR A 83 -3.72 -13.08 -13.88
CA THR A 83 -4.90 -13.20 -14.75
C THR A 83 -5.75 -11.93 -14.65
N THR A 84 -6.71 -11.78 -15.51
CA THR A 84 -7.69 -10.68 -15.45
C THR A 84 -9.04 -11.25 -15.08
N GLN A 85 -9.65 -10.68 -14.04
CA GLN A 85 -10.98 -11.05 -13.61
C GLN A 85 -11.88 -9.80 -13.64
N GLY A 86 -12.72 -9.71 -14.65
CA GLY A 86 -13.50 -8.50 -14.92
C GLY A 86 -12.58 -7.32 -15.28
N ALA A 87 -12.72 -6.21 -14.55
CA ALA A 87 -11.88 -5.01 -14.71
C ALA A 87 -10.59 -5.05 -13.87
N SER A 88 -10.42 -6.05 -13.02
CA SER A 88 -9.31 -6.12 -12.07
C SER A 88 -8.27 -7.14 -12.50
N LYS A 89 -7.00 -6.84 -12.25
CA LYS A 89 -5.92 -7.82 -12.36
C LYS A 89 -5.79 -8.61 -11.06
N VAL A 90 -5.53 -9.89 -11.18
CA VAL A 90 -5.34 -10.81 -10.06
C VAL A 90 -3.94 -11.41 -10.15
N LEU A 91 -3.19 -11.31 -9.05
CA LEU A 91 -1.98 -12.10 -8.84
C LEU A 91 -2.38 -13.34 -8.04
N TYR A 92 -1.96 -14.52 -8.45
CA TYR A 92 -2.27 -15.76 -7.74
C TYR A 92 -1.10 -16.74 -7.75
N VAL A 93 -1.09 -17.61 -6.76
CA VAL A 93 -0.08 -18.67 -6.62
C VAL A 93 -0.62 -19.94 -7.23
N ASP A 94 -0.12 -20.31 -8.39
CA ASP A 94 -0.46 -21.56 -9.08
C ASP A 94 0.22 -22.73 -8.36
N LEU A 95 -0.54 -23.38 -7.47
CA LEU A 95 -0.05 -24.45 -6.60
C LEU A 95 -0.03 -25.84 -7.27
N ASN A 96 -0.76 -26.02 -8.35
CA ASN A 96 -0.93 -27.28 -9.04
C ASN A 96 -0.32 -27.31 -10.46
N GLY A 97 0.18 -26.16 -10.94
CA GLY A 97 0.84 -26.03 -12.24
C GLY A 97 -0.11 -26.02 -13.43
N ASN A 98 -1.43 -25.80 -13.20
CA ASN A 98 -2.43 -25.84 -14.27
C ASN A 98 -2.59 -24.50 -15.02
N THR A 99 -1.91 -23.44 -14.59
CA THR A 99 -1.95 -22.07 -15.14
C THR A 99 -3.35 -21.44 -15.10
N ARG A 100 -4.24 -21.94 -14.25
CA ARG A 100 -5.58 -21.40 -14.02
C ARG A 100 -5.74 -21.00 -12.56
N LEU A 101 -6.55 -19.98 -12.32
CA LEU A 101 -6.88 -19.58 -10.96
C LEU A 101 -7.94 -20.53 -10.38
N ASP A 102 -7.59 -21.26 -9.34
CA ASP A 102 -8.47 -22.14 -8.61
C ASP A 102 -8.93 -21.51 -7.28
N ALA A 103 -10.10 -21.95 -6.79
CA ALA A 103 -10.71 -21.37 -5.58
C ALA A 103 -9.88 -21.56 -4.29
N SER A 104 -8.97 -22.55 -4.27
CA SER A 104 -8.12 -22.86 -3.12
C SER A 104 -6.75 -22.18 -3.16
N GLU A 105 -6.47 -21.41 -4.20
CA GLU A 105 -5.18 -20.78 -4.40
C GLU A 105 -5.12 -19.39 -3.75
N PRO A 106 -4.01 -19.07 -3.09
CA PRO A 106 -3.80 -17.72 -2.57
C PRO A 106 -3.77 -16.70 -3.70
N LEU A 107 -4.54 -15.64 -3.55
CA LEU A 107 -4.64 -14.59 -4.55
C LEU A 107 -4.58 -13.20 -3.95
N LEU A 108 -4.18 -12.23 -4.76
CA LEU A 108 -4.26 -10.80 -4.50
C LEU A 108 -5.03 -10.14 -5.64
N LEU A 109 -6.18 -9.59 -5.31
CA LEU A 109 -6.97 -8.79 -6.23
C LEU A 109 -6.45 -7.35 -6.24
N LEU A 110 -5.98 -6.87 -7.38
CA LEU A 110 -5.64 -5.47 -7.54
C LEU A 110 -6.92 -4.66 -7.74
N PRO A 111 -7.07 -3.53 -7.05
CA PRO A 111 -8.15 -2.60 -7.32
C PRO A 111 -8.18 -2.18 -8.81
N PRO A 112 -9.34 -1.91 -9.39
CA PRO A 112 -9.47 -1.58 -10.82
C PRO A 112 -8.80 -0.26 -11.22
N ASP A 113 -8.51 0.61 -10.25
CA ASP A 113 -7.78 1.87 -10.41
C ASP A 113 -6.25 1.69 -10.38
N MET A 114 -5.77 0.47 -10.08
CA MET A 114 -4.35 0.12 -10.04
C MET A 114 -3.97 -0.83 -11.16
N GLN A 115 -2.72 -0.73 -11.60
CA GLN A 115 -2.16 -1.61 -12.62
C GLN A 115 -0.78 -2.11 -12.24
N ILE A 116 -0.45 -3.29 -12.77
CA ILE A 116 0.93 -3.76 -12.85
C ILE A 116 1.52 -3.09 -14.09
N ALA A 117 2.49 -2.23 -13.86
CA ALA A 117 3.09 -1.51 -14.95
C ALA A 117 4.21 -2.35 -15.57
N ASN A 118 4.08 -2.59 -16.84
CA ASN A 118 5.06 -3.32 -17.63
C ASN A 118 6.07 -2.32 -18.21
N GLY A 119 7.18 -2.19 -17.55
CA GLY A 119 8.49 -1.70 -18.02
C GLY A 119 8.64 -0.37 -18.72
N GLN A 120 7.76 0.03 -19.59
CA GLN A 120 7.99 1.20 -20.46
C GLN A 120 7.30 2.50 -20.01
N SER A 121 6.33 2.43 -19.13
CA SER A 121 5.61 3.61 -18.64
C SER A 121 5.96 4.01 -17.21
N LEU A 122 6.96 3.36 -16.62
CA LEU A 122 7.38 3.62 -15.26
C LEU A 122 8.61 4.50 -15.24
N THR A 123 8.42 5.70 -14.88
CA THR A 123 9.51 6.57 -14.42
C THR A 123 9.57 6.49 -12.90
N PRO A 124 10.73 6.30 -12.30
CA PRO A 124 12.06 6.24 -12.89
C PRO A 124 12.45 4.86 -13.45
N ASP A 125 13.51 4.83 -14.25
CA ASP A 125 14.09 3.61 -14.82
C ASP A 125 14.53 2.64 -13.70
N PRO A 126 14.21 1.33 -13.79
CA PRO A 126 14.69 0.31 -12.86
C PRO A 126 16.19 0.25 -12.68
N SER A 127 16.99 0.64 -13.67
CA SER A 127 18.45 0.73 -13.57
C SER A 127 18.93 1.62 -12.43
N SER A 128 18.13 2.63 -12.05
CA SER A 128 18.44 3.54 -10.95
C SER A 128 18.37 2.88 -9.55
N MET A 129 17.89 1.64 -9.43
CA MET A 129 17.91 0.86 -8.19
C MET A 129 19.29 0.33 -7.81
N GLY A 130 20.27 0.41 -8.71
CA GLY A 130 21.58 -0.20 -8.50
C GLY A 130 21.55 -1.73 -8.48
N ILE A 131 20.45 -2.33 -8.94
CA ILE A 131 20.31 -3.77 -9.15
C ILE A 131 20.75 -4.05 -10.57
N GLY A 132 21.60 -5.03 -10.77
CA GLY A 132 22.06 -5.46 -12.11
C GLY A 132 20.90 -5.70 -13.07
N ASN A 133 21.07 -6.52 -14.07
CA ASN A 133 20.03 -6.78 -15.08
C ASN A 133 18.67 -7.06 -14.42
N THR A 134 17.67 -6.24 -14.74
CA THR A 134 16.29 -6.42 -14.29
C THR A 134 15.42 -6.87 -15.46
N GLN A 135 14.56 -7.84 -15.21
CA GLN A 135 13.50 -8.25 -16.13
C GLN A 135 12.15 -7.81 -15.59
N ASN A 136 11.37 -7.20 -16.47
CA ASN A 136 10.00 -6.85 -16.11
C ASN A 136 9.18 -8.11 -15.89
N PHE A 137 8.25 -8.03 -14.93
CA PHE A 137 7.30 -9.08 -14.69
C PHE A 137 6.38 -9.28 -15.90
N ALA A 138 6.63 -10.34 -16.66
CA ALA A 138 5.86 -10.66 -17.87
C ALA A 138 4.62 -11.55 -17.58
N GLY A 139 4.07 -11.46 -16.37
CA GLY A 139 2.88 -12.21 -15.97
C GLY A 139 3.14 -13.51 -15.21
N ARG A 140 4.39 -13.96 -15.12
CA ARG A 140 4.76 -15.18 -14.39
C ARG A 140 6.14 -15.06 -13.74
N ILE A 141 6.26 -15.49 -12.48
CA ILE A 141 7.53 -15.79 -11.79
C ILE A 141 7.42 -17.20 -11.23
N ALA A 142 8.35 -18.09 -11.54
CA ALA A 142 8.39 -19.44 -11.00
C ALA A 142 9.56 -19.59 -10.04
N PHE A 143 9.37 -20.36 -8.99
CA PHE A 143 10.39 -20.75 -8.02
C PHE A 143 10.63 -22.26 -8.08
N ASP A 144 11.88 -22.66 -7.99
CA ASP A 144 12.25 -24.07 -7.90
C ASP A 144 12.12 -24.58 -6.45
N TYR A 145 12.37 -25.86 -6.27
CA TYR A 145 12.32 -26.53 -4.95
C TYR A 145 13.39 -26.00 -3.96
N ARG A 146 14.37 -25.25 -4.41
CA ARG A 146 15.39 -24.58 -3.58
C ARG A 146 14.98 -23.18 -3.20
N GLY A 147 13.88 -22.67 -3.77
CA GLY A 147 13.41 -21.31 -3.60
C GLY A 147 14.16 -20.28 -4.43
N ALA A 148 14.94 -20.72 -5.41
CA ALA A 148 15.53 -19.87 -6.41
C ALA A 148 14.54 -19.60 -7.54
N VAL A 149 14.70 -18.46 -8.22
CA VAL A 149 13.84 -18.12 -9.34
C VAL A 149 14.19 -19.01 -10.53
N ASN A 150 13.19 -19.71 -11.05
CA ASN A 150 13.33 -20.57 -12.22
C ASN A 150 13.08 -19.74 -13.49
N PHE A 151 14.15 -19.41 -14.20
CA PHE A 151 14.07 -18.71 -15.48
C PHE A 151 13.81 -19.70 -16.61
N ALA A 152 12.75 -19.51 -17.37
CA ALA A 152 12.54 -20.22 -18.62
C ALA A 152 13.58 -19.75 -19.64
N GLY A 153 14.73 -20.42 -19.71
CA GLY A 153 15.85 -20.06 -20.60
C GLY A 153 17.25 -20.18 -19.98
N GLY A 154 17.35 -20.62 -18.73
CA GLY A 154 18.64 -21.08 -18.13
C GLY A 154 19.63 -20.01 -17.74
N GLY A 155 19.32 -18.73 -17.77
CA GLY A 155 20.23 -17.65 -17.38
C GLY A 155 19.85 -17.00 -16.03
N VAL A 156 20.68 -17.16 -15.01
CA VAL A 156 20.39 -16.78 -13.60
C VAL A 156 20.90 -15.37 -13.23
N THR A 157 20.93 -14.42 -14.14
CA THR A 157 21.62 -13.14 -13.86
C THR A 157 20.68 -11.94 -13.69
N SER A 158 19.38 -12.12 -13.87
CA SER A 158 18.44 -11.01 -13.84
C SER A 158 17.50 -11.09 -12.63
N SER A 159 17.21 -9.93 -12.03
CA SER A 159 16.17 -9.82 -11.01
C SER A 159 14.83 -9.51 -11.66
N TYR A 160 13.74 -10.09 -11.18
CA TYR A 160 12.40 -9.68 -11.61
C TYR A 160 11.99 -8.38 -10.95
N PHE A 161 11.28 -7.57 -11.71
CA PHE A 161 10.78 -6.28 -11.31
C PHE A 161 9.27 -6.22 -11.53
N LEU A 162 8.52 -6.15 -10.43
CA LEU A 162 7.07 -5.99 -10.42
C LEU A 162 6.75 -4.60 -9.92
N ALA A 163 6.26 -3.73 -10.78
CA ALA A 163 5.85 -2.41 -10.37
C ALA A 163 4.34 -2.27 -10.37
N ILE A 164 3.83 -1.54 -9.37
CA ILE A 164 2.42 -1.29 -9.14
C ILE A 164 2.22 0.21 -9.02
N GLY A 165 1.26 0.74 -9.75
CA GLY A 165 0.89 2.15 -9.72
C GLY A 165 -0.57 2.37 -10.05
N TYR A 166 -1.04 3.59 -9.81
CA TYR A 166 -2.37 4.00 -10.24
C TYR A 166 -2.41 4.27 -11.75
N ILE A 167 -3.54 3.97 -12.39
CA ILE A 167 -3.74 4.19 -13.82
C ILE A 167 -3.85 5.68 -14.13
N SER A 168 -4.61 6.40 -13.32
CA SER A 168 -4.95 7.82 -13.55
C SER A 168 -4.22 8.80 -12.63
N GLN A 169 -3.62 8.33 -11.54
CA GLN A 169 -2.99 9.17 -10.53
C GLN A 169 -1.48 8.95 -10.46
N THR A 170 -0.81 9.27 -11.55
CA THR A 170 0.65 9.16 -11.67
C THR A 170 1.41 9.99 -10.63
N GLN A 171 0.77 11.02 -10.04
CA GLN A 171 1.35 11.89 -9.02
C GLN A 171 1.67 11.17 -7.69
N LEU A 172 1.07 10.02 -7.43
CA LEU A 172 1.36 9.24 -6.21
C LEU A 172 2.66 8.42 -6.31
N GLY A 173 3.28 8.44 -7.47
CA GLY A 173 4.46 7.64 -7.76
C GLY A 173 4.12 6.16 -7.92
N THR A 174 5.15 5.34 -7.83
CA THR A 174 5.07 3.90 -8.07
C THR A 174 5.70 3.15 -6.91
N ARG A 175 5.20 1.95 -6.62
CA ARG A 175 5.84 0.98 -5.73
C ARG A 175 6.30 -0.20 -6.55
N ALA A 176 7.46 -0.75 -6.21
CA ALA A 176 7.96 -1.92 -6.89
C ALA A 176 8.42 -2.99 -5.91
N VAL A 177 8.27 -4.22 -6.34
CA VAL A 177 8.85 -5.39 -5.69
C VAL A 177 9.88 -5.98 -6.63
N THR A 178 11.11 -6.09 -6.17
CA THR A 178 12.15 -6.82 -6.90
C THR A 178 12.35 -8.19 -6.28
N VAL A 179 12.59 -9.16 -7.14
CA VAL A 179 12.89 -10.54 -6.74
C VAL A 179 14.24 -10.90 -7.31
N SER A 180 15.22 -11.13 -6.43
CA SER A 180 16.56 -11.54 -6.86
C SER A 180 16.55 -12.97 -7.40
N PRO A 181 17.59 -13.39 -8.15
CA PRO A 181 17.72 -14.78 -8.61
C PRO A 181 17.63 -15.82 -7.48
N LEU A 182 18.10 -15.46 -6.28
CA LEU A 182 18.00 -16.30 -5.08
C LEU A 182 16.64 -16.26 -4.40
N GLY A 183 15.64 -15.59 -4.99
CA GLY A 183 14.28 -15.50 -4.46
C GLY A 183 14.12 -14.50 -3.31
N GLN A 184 15.08 -13.61 -3.07
CA GLN A 184 14.91 -12.54 -2.08
C GLN A 184 14.04 -11.42 -2.66
N THR A 185 13.08 -10.94 -1.87
CA THR A 185 12.20 -9.84 -2.24
C THR A 185 12.66 -8.55 -1.58
N ARG A 186 12.62 -7.45 -2.32
CA ARG A 186 12.82 -6.08 -1.81
C ARG A 186 11.71 -5.17 -2.28
N LEU A 187 11.25 -4.30 -1.38
CA LEU A 187 10.28 -3.26 -1.68
C LEU A 187 11.00 -1.95 -2.01
N TRP A 188 10.45 -1.24 -2.97
CA TRP A 188 10.97 0.04 -3.45
C TRP A 188 9.83 1.05 -3.58
N ASN A 189 10.16 2.29 -3.27
CA ASN A 189 9.32 3.45 -3.45
C ASN A 189 9.95 4.41 -4.47
N ALA A 190 9.20 4.84 -5.44
CA ALA A 190 9.58 5.93 -6.33
C ALA A 190 8.53 7.02 -6.29
N PRO A 191 8.82 8.16 -5.66
CA PRO A 191 8.00 9.36 -5.83
C PRO A 191 8.09 9.86 -7.27
N VAL A 192 7.14 10.66 -7.70
CA VAL A 192 7.12 11.23 -9.06
C VAL A 192 8.40 12.04 -9.31
N GLY A 193 9.09 11.73 -10.41
CA GLY A 193 10.33 12.39 -10.77
C GLY A 193 11.53 12.09 -9.85
N GLY A 194 11.34 11.23 -8.84
CA GLY A 194 12.38 10.83 -7.90
C GLY A 194 13.10 9.54 -8.31
N ARG A 195 14.10 9.16 -7.52
CA ARG A 195 14.82 7.89 -7.67
C ARG A 195 14.15 6.80 -6.85
N TRP A 196 14.39 5.55 -7.19
CA TRP A 196 13.98 4.41 -6.38
C TRP A 196 14.69 4.42 -5.03
N ALA A 197 13.91 4.37 -3.95
CA ALA A 197 14.39 4.25 -2.59
C ALA A 197 13.91 2.91 -2.01
N GLY A 198 14.79 2.15 -1.39
CA GLY A 198 14.43 0.93 -0.67
C GLY A 198 13.57 1.26 0.56
N MET A 199 12.59 0.43 0.85
CA MET A 199 11.71 0.54 2.02
C MET A 199 12.11 -0.49 3.07
#